data_2520aa15ec746a60bc011740fde43d2f
#
_entry.id   2520aa15ec746a60bc011740fde43d2f
#
_cell.length_a   1.000
_cell.length_b   1.000
_cell.length_c   1.000
_cell.angle_alpha   90.00
_cell.angle_beta   90.00
_cell.angle_gamma   90.00
#
_symmetry.space_group_name_H-M   'P 1'
#
loop_
_entity.id
_entity.type
_entity.pdbx_description
1 polymer ?
#
loop_
_entity_poly.entity_id
_entity_poly.type
_entity_poly.pdbx_seq_one_letter_code
_entity_poly.pdbx_strand_id
1 'polypeptide(L)'
;MTGIETISAHDLDKYYGDRNVMIIDLRDKEEYDASHFDGAVNIPYEELDIFEALPANKTLVLYCDRGSASLLAARELMQRGYRVKS
;
A
#
# COMPACT_ATOMS: atom_id res chain seq x y z
N MET A 1 -14.18 -0.71 15.94
CA MET A 1 -12.99 0.11 15.67
C MET A 1 -11.98 -0.65 14.84
N THR A 2 -11.64 -0.16 13.73
CA THR A 2 -10.84 -0.93 12.78
C THR A 2 -9.33 -0.89 13.02
N GLY A 3 -8.82 0.18 13.55
CA GLY A 3 -7.40 0.35 13.69
C GLY A 3 -6.66 0.63 12.39
N ILE A 4 -7.39 0.73 11.27
CA ILE A 4 -6.78 1.05 9.98
C ILE A 4 -6.89 2.54 9.74
N GLU A 5 -5.74 3.18 9.58
CA GLU A 5 -5.72 4.61 9.28
C GLU A 5 -5.94 4.83 7.79
N THR A 6 -6.93 5.63 7.47
CA THR A 6 -7.26 5.96 6.09
C THR A 6 -6.46 7.18 5.64
N ILE A 7 -5.89 7.12 4.45
CA ILE A 7 -5.18 8.24 3.86
C ILE A 7 -5.69 8.51 2.46
N SER A 8 -5.64 9.76 2.05
CA SER A 8 -6.03 10.15 0.70
C SER A 8 -4.79 10.17 -0.21
N ALA A 9 -5.02 10.22 -1.52
CA ALA A 9 -3.91 10.35 -2.48
C ALA A 9 -3.09 11.62 -2.20
N HIS A 10 -3.76 12.67 -1.73
CA HIS A 10 -3.07 13.92 -1.40
C HIS A 10 -2.07 13.71 -0.26
N ASP A 11 -2.37 12.82 0.68
CA ASP A 11 -1.51 12.58 1.82
C ASP A 11 -0.26 11.78 1.47
N LEU A 12 -0.23 11.14 0.31
CA LEU A 12 0.93 10.36 -0.12
C LEU A 12 2.18 11.22 -0.26
N ASP A 13 2.02 12.50 -0.54
CA ASP A 13 3.15 13.40 -0.69
C ASP A 13 4.01 13.45 0.57
N LYS A 14 3.40 13.26 1.74
CA LYS A 14 4.13 13.27 3.01
C LYS A 14 5.14 12.15 3.12
N TYR A 15 4.91 11.07 2.41
CA TYR A 15 5.74 9.88 2.53
C TYR A 15 6.81 9.79 1.46
N TYR A 16 6.82 10.71 0.52
CA TYR A 16 7.82 10.70 -0.53
C TYR A 16 9.22 10.84 0.07
N GLY A 17 10.09 9.88 -0.24
CA GLY A 17 11.45 9.91 0.29
C GLY A 17 11.61 9.43 1.73
N ASP A 18 10.52 9.05 2.39
CA ASP A 18 10.58 8.56 3.76
C ASP A 18 11.07 7.11 3.77
N ARG A 19 12.26 6.90 4.37
CA ARG A 19 12.90 5.58 4.40
C ARG A 19 12.15 4.56 5.26
N ASN A 20 11.27 5.04 6.14
CA ASN A 20 10.53 4.17 7.05
C ASN A 20 9.19 3.76 6.47
N VAL A 21 8.92 4.13 5.24
CA VAL A 21 7.64 3.89 4.58
C VAL A 21 7.87 3.25 3.23
N MET A 22 7.02 2.29 2.89
CA MET A 22 6.97 1.71 1.56
C MET A 22 5.57 1.94 1.02
N ILE A 23 5.47 2.67 -0.08
CA ILE A 23 4.17 2.92 -0.73
C ILE A 23 3.93 1.81 -1.74
N ILE A 24 2.81 1.14 -1.60
CA ILE A 24 2.44 0.01 -2.47
C ILE A 24 1.20 0.38 -3.27
N ASP A 25 1.34 0.36 -4.58
CA ASP A 25 0.24 0.59 -5.50
C ASP A 25 -0.38 -0.77 -5.87
N LEU A 26 -1.62 -0.97 -5.48
CA LEU A 26 -2.32 -2.24 -5.65
C LEU A 26 -3.07 -2.36 -6.97
N ARG A 27 -2.97 -1.33 -7.81
CA ARG A 27 -3.66 -1.34 -9.10
C ARG A 27 -2.98 -2.28 -10.07
N ASP A 28 -3.65 -2.54 -11.19
CA ASP A 28 -3.07 -3.36 -12.24
C ASP A 28 -1.81 -2.70 -12.80
N LYS A 29 -0.91 -3.54 -13.28
CA LYS A 29 0.35 -3.05 -13.83
C LYS A 29 0.16 -2.02 -14.94
N GLU A 30 -0.84 -2.19 -15.77
CA GLU A 30 -1.11 -1.25 -16.86
C GLU A 30 -1.46 0.13 -16.35
N GLU A 31 -2.26 0.20 -15.30
CA GLU A 31 -2.61 1.48 -14.69
C GLU A 31 -1.40 2.12 -14.03
N TYR A 32 -0.61 1.31 -13.34
CA TYR A 32 0.61 1.80 -12.70
C TYR A 32 1.59 2.34 -13.73
N ASP A 33 1.78 1.63 -14.83
CA ASP A 33 2.71 2.06 -15.88
C ASP A 33 2.26 3.35 -16.55
N ALA A 34 0.95 3.55 -16.66
CA ALA A 34 0.42 4.77 -17.27
C ALA A 34 0.70 5.99 -16.40
N SER A 35 0.55 5.83 -15.08
CA SER A 35 0.77 6.93 -14.14
C SER A 35 0.76 6.35 -12.73
N HIS A 36 1.72 6.73 -11.91
CA HIS A 36 1.74 6.30 -10.51
C HIS A 36 2.45 7.35 -9.67
N PHE A 37 2.28 7.24 -8.38
CA PHE A 37 2.93 8.11 -7.43
C PHE A 37 4.44 7.81 -7.38
N ASP A 38 5.27 8.83 -7.47
CA ASP A 38 6.73 8.65 -7.43
C ASP A 38 7.15 7.90 -6.17
N GLY A 39 7.94 6.85 -6.38
CA GLY A 39 8.43 6.04 -5.27
C GLY A 39 7.54 4.87 -4.90
N ALA A 40 6.34 4.79 -5.47
CA ALA A 40 5.45 3.65 -5.20
C ALA A 40 5.92 2.41 -5.92
N VAL A 41 5.74 1.27 -5.27
CA VAL A 41 6.03 -0.05 -5.85
C VAL A 41 4.71 -0.67 -6.27
N ASN A 42 4.68 -1.27 -7.44
CA ASN A 42 3.45 -1.92 -7.90
C ASN A 42 3.40 -3.38 -7.47
N ILE A 43 2.41 -3.70 -6.66
CA ILE A 43 2.08 -5.07 -6.30
C ILE A 43 0.58 -5.20 -6.50
N PRO A 44 0.13 -5.67 -7.65
CA PRO A 44 -1.31 -5.81 -7.89
C PRO A 44 -1.98 -6.59 -6.77
N TYR A 45 -3.19 -6.22 -6.44
CA TYR A 45 -3.90 -6.80 -5.31
C TYR A 45 -3.91 -8.34 -5.35
N GLU A 46 -4.10 -8.92 -6.54
CA GLU A 46 -4.16 -10.36 -6.70
C GLU A 46 -2.83 -11.06 -6.40
N GLU A 47 -1.72 -10.32 -6.44
CA GLU A 47 -0.39 -10.90 -6.20
C GLU A 47 0.08 -10.69 -4.77
N LEU A 48 -0.67 -9.95 -3.99
CA LEU A 48 -0.23 -9.57 -2.65
C LEU A 48 -0.05 -10.77 -1.72
N ASP A 49 -0.92 -11.77 -1.86
CA ASP A 49 -0.90 -12.95 -1.01
C ASP A 49 0.37 -13.78 -1.17
N ILE A 50 0.93 -13.77 -2.36
CA ILE A 50 2.12 -14.58 -2.65
C ILE A 50 3.41 -13.77 -2.52
N PHE A 51 3.30 -12.48 -2.23
CA PHE A 51 4.48 -11.65 -2.08
C PHE A 51 5.00 -11.75 -0.65
N GLU A 52 6.18 -12.32 -0.50
CA GLU A 52 6.75 -12.62 0.81
C GLU A 52 7.85 -11.67 1.25
N ALA A 53 8.29 -10.78 0.38
CA ALA A 53 9.46 -9.94 0.64
C ALA A 53 9.12 -8.54 1.16
N LEU A 54 7.97 -8.38 1.82
CA LEU A 54 7.60 -7.08 2.38
C LEU A 54 8.42 -6.79 3.64
N PRO A 55 8.95 -5.58 3.75
CA PRO A 55 9.78 -5.23 4.91
C PRO A 55 8.94 -5.08 6.18
N ALA A 56 9.28 -5.85 7.21
CA ALA A 56 8.58 -5.79 8.48
C ALA A 56 8.91 -4.53 9.29
N ASN A 57 10.02 -3.89 8.97
CA ASN A 57 10.50 -2.71 9.71
C ASN A 57 10.03 -1.38 9.09
N LYS A 58 9.15 -1.45 8.11
CA LYS A 58 8.61 -0.23 7.49
C LYS A 58 7.09 -0.19 7.65
N THR A 59 6.54 1.00 7.59
CA THR A 59 5.09 1.17 7.51
C THR A 59 4.70 1.03 6.04
N LEU A 60 3.73 0.17 5.78
CA LEU A 60 3.22 -0.06 4.43
C LEU A 60 2.05 0.87 4.18
N VAL A 61 2.15 1.69 3.14
CA VAL A 61 1.09 2.62 2.76
C VAL A 61 0.50 2.10 1.45
N LEU A 62 -0.76 1.70 1.50
CA LEU A 62 -1.42 1.07 0.38
C LEU A 62 -2.24 2.08 -0.40
N TYR A 63 -2.09 2.07 -1.71
CA TYR A 63 -2.82 2.94 -2.61
C TYR A 63 -3.60 2.11 -3.62
N CYS A 64 -4.85 2.48 -3.84
CA CYS A 64 -5.70 1.84 -4.82
C CYS A 64 -6.80 2.83 -5.20
N ASP A 65 -7.22 2.82 -6.47
CA ASP A 65 -8.32 3.65 -6.91
C ASP A 65 -9.68 3.08 -6.47
N ARG A 66 -9.67 1.85 -5.97
CA ARG A 66 -10.86 1.19 -5.39
C ARG A 66 -10.59 1.01 -3.90
N GLY A 67 -11.20 1.84 -3.10
CA GLY A 67 -10.94 1.83 -1.66
C GLY A 67 -11.11 0.47 -0.99
N SER A 68 -12.03 -0.37 -1.51
CA SER A 68 -12.29 -1.67 -0.90
C SER A 68 -11.08 -2.61 -1.00
N ALA A 69 -10.37 -2.59 -2.12
CA ALA A 69 -9.22 -3.47 -2.30
C ALA A 69 -8.10 -3.12 -1.31
N SER A 70 -7.79 -1.84 -1.16
CA SER A 70 -6.74 -1.43 -0.24
C SER A 70 -7.12 -1.71 1.21
N LEU A 71 -8.40 -1.58 1.55
CA LEU A 71 -8.87 -1.85 2.89
C LEU A 71 -8.74 -3.33 3.25
N LEU A 72 -9.14 -4.21 2.33
CA LEU A 72 -9.02 -5.65 2.55
C LEU A 72 -7.55 -6.06 2.67
N ALA A 73 -6.70 -5.53 1.80
CA ALA A 73 -5.28 -5.82 1.86
C ALA A 73 -4.67 -5.34 3.18
N ALA A 74 -5.06 -4.16 3.64
CA ALA A 74 -4.55 -3.62 4.88
C ALA A 74 -4.90 -4.53 6.06
N ARG A 75 -6.14 -5.02 6.11
CA ARG A 75 -6.56 -5.92 7.19
C ARG A 75 -5.73 -7.20 7.19
N GLU A 76 -5.52 -7.78 6.03
CA GLU A 76 -4.74 -9.00 5.93
C GLU A 76 -3.29 -8.80 6.36
N LEU A 77 -2.67 -7.72 5.92
CA LEU A 77 -1.29 -7.43 6.28
C LEU A 77 -1.15 -7.12 7.77
N MET A 78 -2.12 -6.44 8.35
CA MET A 78 -2.12 -6.19 9.80
C MET A 78 -2.20 -7.48 10.58
N GLN A 79 -2.98 -8.44 10.11
CA GLN A 79 -3.07 -9.75 10.75
C GLN A 79 -1.73 -10.50 10.71
N ARG A 80 -0.90 -10.19 9.74
CA ARG A 80 0.44 -10.77 9.63
C ARG A 80 1.49 -10.00 10.43
N GLY A 81 1.09 -8.93 11.10
CA GLY A 81 1.98 -8.16 11.97
C GLY A 81 2.61 -6.93 11.35
N TYR A 82 2.22 -6.56 10.13
CA TYR A 82 2.75 -5.35 9.50
C TYR A 82 2.04 -4.11 10.00
N ARG A 83 2.75 -2.98 9.98
CA ARG A 83 2.15 -1.67 10.22
C ARG A 83 1.65 -1.14 8.88
N VAL A 84 0.37 -0.82 8.79
CA VAL A 84 -0.26 -0.52 7.52
C VAL A 84 -1.14 0.72 7.63
N LYS A 85 -1.10 1.54 6.59
CA LYS A 85 -2.03 2.65 6.38
C LYS A 85 -2.64 2.50 5.00
N SER A 86 -3.88 2.90 4.87
CA SER A 86 -4.57 2.75 3.60
C SER A 86 -5.39 3.98 3.24
#